data_ebfe0def29df0edb598fcaa0919dfeaf
#
_entry.id   ebfe0def29df0edb598fcaa0919dfeaf
#
_cell.length_a   1.000
_cell.length_b   1.000
_cell.length_c   1.000
_cell.angle_alpha   90.00
_cell.angle_beta   90.00
_cell.angle_gamma   90.00
#
_symmetry.space_group_name_H-M   'P 1'
#
loop_
_entity.id
_entity.type
_entity.pdbx_description
1 polymer ?
#
loop_
_entity_poly.entity_id
_entity_poly.type
_entity_poly.pdbx_seq_one_letter_code
_entity_poly.pdbx_strand_id
1 'polypeptide(L)'
;MAQKQPKNPDKHSTFIPKEKKSTKPFHKTPMLDQLESGPWPSFVTGLKRLAHDNNMMVDLLGQLEHSYTTRKGYWKGGTVSVFGYGGGIIPRFTELMGTDGKPMFPEAKEFHTLRVQPPAGNHYTTKMLRQLSDSWKKFGSGLIAFHGQTGNIMFIGSTSENTQHFFDEINKYGFDLGGAGPCVRTAMSCVGAARCEQSCANEQKIHRVLVNNFIDDMHRPALPYKFKFKVSGCPNDCMNSIQRADFSVIGTWRDDMKVNQKEVKAFIKSKSRKYVIDNVVNRCPTKALSLNDDDTLDVDNRNCVRCMHCINVMTKALKPGDDKGITLLIGGKRTLKIGDTFGTVIVPFMKLETDEDYERIREIAANTIDFWAENGLEHERCGEMIERIGLVNFLEGIGLEVDPNMINHPRTSSYVRLDEWDQEAEKWKNRKQQAAG
;
A
#
# COMPACT_ATOMS: atom_id res chain seq x y z
N MET A 1 -8.87 -18.80 28.47
CA MET A 1 -8.70 -18.56 27.02
C MET A 1 -9.79 -19.31 26.30
N ALA A 2 -10.81 -18.64 25.81
CA ALA A 2 -11.87 -19.27 25.04
C ALA A 2 -11.30 -19.60 23.64
N GLN A 3 -11.32 -20.87 23.27
CA GLN A 3 -11.03 -21.31 21.91
C GLN A 3 -12.02 -20.60 20.97
N LYS A 4 -11.51 -19.62 20.19
CA LYS A 4 -12.29 -19.02 19.11
C LYS A 4 -12.66 -20.12 18.10
N GLN A 5 -13.93 -20.36 17.92
CA GLN A 5 -14.39 -21.25 16.86
C GLN A 5 -13.81 -20.82 15.51
N PRO A 6 -13.37 -21.74 14.66
CA PRO A 6 -12.91 -21.39 13.33
C PRO A 6 -14.00 -20.61 12.60
N LYS A 7 -13.66 -19.44 12.07
CA LYS A 7 -14.58 -18.61 11.30
C LYS A 7 -15.09 -19.44 10.12
N ASN A 8 -16.40 -19.58 9.97
CA ASN A 8 -16.99 -20.28 8.86
C ASN A 8 -16.60 -19.55 7.54
N PRO A 9 -15.74 -20.14 6.70
CA PRO A 9 -15.27 -19.49 5.48
C PRO A 9 -16.40 -19.24 4.46
N ASP A 10 -17.55 -19.89 4.63
CA ASP A 10 -18.65 -19.84 3.65
C ASP A 10 -19.54 -18.61 3.80
N LYS A 11 -19.46 -17.87 4.92
CA LYS A 11 -20.32 -16.71 5.16
C LYS A 11 -20.00 -15.48 4.30
N HIS A 12 -18.84 -15.44 3.64
CA HIS A 12 -18.37 -14.24 2.96
C HIS A 12 -17.88 -14.46 1.52
N SER A 13 -18.04 -15.66 1.00
CA SER A 13 -17.80 -15.93 -0.41
C SER A 13 -19.05 -15.51 -1.22
N THR A 14 -18.88 -14.53 -2.07
CA THR A 14 -19.89 -14.15 -3.08
C THR A 14 -20.02 -15.20 -4.19
N PHE A 15 -19.17 -16.23 -4.15
CA PHE A 15 -19.18 -17.33 -5.10
C PHE A 15 -19.98 -18.49 -4.50
N ILE A 16 -21.18 -18.71 -4.99
CA ILE A 16 -21.99 -19.92 -4.73
C ILE A 16 -21.62 -20.92 -5.83
N PRO A 17 -20.88 -21.99 -5.53
CA PRO A 17 -20.57 -23.01 -6.53
C PRO A 17 -21.88 -23.67 -6.97
N LYS A 18 -22.18 -23.60 -8.24
CA LYS A 18 -23.13 -24.57 -8.82
C LYS A 18 -22.44 -25.93 -8.81
N GLU A 19 -23.14 -26.97 -8.38
CA GLU A 19 -22.69 -28.35 -8.18
C GLU A 19 -22.06 -29.00 -9.43
N LYS A 20 -20.84 -28.56 -9.79
CA LYS A 20 -20.01 -29.29 -10.76
C LYS A 20 -18.75 -29.77 -10.01
N LYS A 21 -18.78 -31.02 -9.62
CA LYS A 21 -17.61 -31.67 -9.03
C LYS A 21 -16.46 -31.69 -10.04
N SER A 22 -15.26 -31.40 -9.57
CA SER A 22 -14.06 -31.56 -10.39
C SER A 22 -13.92 -33.03 -10.82
N THR A 23 -13.55 -33.25 -12.07
CA THR A 23 -13.26 -34.56 -12.62
C THR A 23 -11.82 -34.98 -12.47
N LYS A 24 -10.93 -34.05 -12.06
CA LYS A 24 -9.51 -34.31 -11.84
C LYS A 24 -9.24 -34.73 -10.38
N PRO A 25 -8.34 -35.68 -10.15
CA PRO A 25 -7.91 -36.01 -8.80
C PRO A 25 -7.16 -34.84 -8.17
N PHE A 26 -7.38 -34.63 -6.87
CA PHE A 26 -6.64 -33.62 -6.11
C PHE A 26 -5.15 -33.99 -6.03
N HIS A 27 -4.28 -33.01 -6.23
CA HIS A 27 -2.86 -33.13 -5.96
C HIS A 27 -2.59 -33.16 -4.44
N LYS A 28 -1.61 -33.94 -4.01
CA LYS A 28 -1.06 -33.81 -2.67
C LYS A 28 -0.28 -32.49 -2.60
N THR A 29 -0.55 -31.69 -1.58
CA THR A 29 0.01 -30.32 -1.44
C THR A 29 0.67 -30.11 -0.07
N PRO A 30 1.66 -30.96 0.35
CA PRO A 30 2.22 -30.89 1.70
C PRO A 30 2.93 -29.56 2.00
N MET A 31 3.48 -28.87 1.02
CA MET A 31 4.08 -27.55 1.21
C MET A 31 3.02 -26.46 1.36
N LEU A 32 1.98 -26.49 0.51
CA LEU A 32 0.87 -25.54 0.60
C LEU A 32 0.04 -25.75 1.86
N ASP A 33 -0.08 -26.98 2.36
CA ASP A 33 -0.80 -27.32 3.60
C ASP A 33 -0.19 -26.58 4.81
N GLN A 34 1.12 -26.31 4.79
CA GLN A 34 1.79 -25.52 5.82
C GLN A 34 1.28 -24.08 5.89
N LEU A 35 0.83 -23.53 4.77
CA LEU A 35 0.25 -22.19 4.74
C LEU A 35 -1.16 -22.13 5.33
N GLU A 36 -1.82 -23.28 5.46
CA GLU A 36 -3.12 -23.41 6.10
C GLU A 36 -3.04 -23.71 7.59
N SER A 37 -1.86 -24.14 8.09
CA SER A 37 -1.65 -24.50 9.49
C SER A 37 -1.58 -23.30 10.43
N GLY A 38 -1.60 -22.08 9.91
CA GLY A 38 -1.62 -20.85 10.69
C GLY A 38 -3.00 -20.54 11.30
N PRO A 39 -3.08 -19.57 12.20
CA PRO A 39 -4.33 -19.17 12.86
C PRO A 39 -5.30 -18.41 11.95
N TRP A 40 -4.92 -18.10 10.74
CA TRP A 40 -5.64 -17.25 9.80
C TRP A 40 -6.00 -17.96 8.49
N PRO A 41 -7.08 -17.57 7.83
CA PRO A 41 -7.42 -18.12 6.52
C PRO A 41 -6.40 -17.72 5.47
N SER A 42 -5.88 -18.69 4.72
CA SER A 42 -4.97 -18.46 3.62
C SER A 42 -5.70 -18.49 2.27
N PHE A 43 -5.10 -17.89 1.23
CA PHE A 43 -5.63 -18.01 -0.12
C PHE A 43 -5.60 -19.46 -0.64
N VAL A 44 -4.70 -20.30 -0.10
CA VAL A 44 -4.62 -21.75 -0.41
C VAL A 44 -5.92 -22.45 -0.01
N THR A 45 -6.48 -22.13 1.16
CA THR A 45 -7.80 -22.63 1.60
C THR A 45 -8.89 -22.27 0.58
N GLY A 46 -8.90 -21.03 0.10
CA GLY A 46 -9.83 -20.60 -0.94
C GLY A 46 -9.63 -21.34 -2.27
N LEU A 47 -8.37 -21.54 -2.71
CA LEU A 47 -8.07 -22.31 -3.92
C LEU A 47 -8.47 -23.77 -3.80
N LYS A 48 -8.20 -24.42 -2.65
CA LYS A 48 -8.62 -25.81 -2.43
C LYS A 48 -10.13 -25.96 -2.48
N ARG A 49 -10.88 -25.01 -1.91
CA ARG A 49 -12.34 -24.98 -1.99
C ARG A 49 -12.82 -24.86 -3.45
N LEU A 50 -12.25 -23.93 -4.21
CA LEU A 50 -12.57 -23.77 -5.62
C LEU A 50 -12.18 -24.97 -6.47
N ALA A 51 -11.16 -25.72 -6.09
CA ALA A 51 -10.71 -26.91 -6.79
C ALA A 51 -11.72 -28.07 -6.75
N HIS A 52 -12.64 -28.08 -5.78
CA HIS A 52 -13.73 -29.06 -5.78
C HIS A 52 -14.60 -28.98 -7.03
N ASP A 53 -14.75 -27.81 -7.59
CA ASP A 53 -15.68 -27.56 -8.69
C ASP A 53 -14.95 -27.13 -9.98
N ASN A 54 -13.64 -26.96 -9.94
CA ASN A 54 -12.89 -26.37 -11.04
C ASN A 54 -11.58 -27.10 -11.30
N ASN A 55 -11.50 -27.83 -12.40
CA ASN A 55 -10.32 -28.55 -12.84
C ASN A 55 -9.07 -27.68 -13.01
N MET A 56 -9.24 -26.42 -13.41
CA MET A 56 -8.14 -25.48 -13.55
C MET A 56 -7.54 -25.12 -12.19
N MET A 57 -8.35 -25.03 -11.13
CA MET A 57 -7.86 -24.82 -9.77
C MET A 57 -7.12 -26.04 -9.21
N VAL A 58 -7.50 -27.25 -9.61
CA VAL A 58 -6.74 -28.47 -9.31
C VAL A 58 -5.35 -28.41 -9.94
N ASP A 59 -5.26 -28.04 -11.21
CA ASP A 59 -3.98 -27.89 -11.90
C ASP A 59 -3.13 -26.78 -11.28
N LEU A 60 -3.75 -25.67 -10.94
CA LEU A 60 -3.07 -24.56 -10.25
C LEU A 60 -2.47 -24.97 -8.91
N LEU A 61 -3.21 -25.72 -8.09
CA LEU A 61 -2.69 -26.23 -6.82
C LEU A 61 -1.47 -27.14 -7.03
N GLY A 62 -1.50 -28.02 -8.03
CA GLY A 62 -0.34 -28.86 -8.39
C GLY A 62 0.88 -28.03 -8.82
N GLN A 63 0.68 -26.99 -9.61
CA GLN A 63 1.75 -26.08 -10.05
C GLN A 63 2.31 -25.26 -8.88
N LEU A 64 1.46 -24.76 -8.00
CA LEU A 64 1.89 -24.05 -6.80
C LEU A 64 2.73 -24.95 -5.89
N GLU A 65 2.27 -26.17 -5.62
CA GLU A 65 3.02 -27.13 -4.82
C GLU A 65 4.38 -27.43 -5.45
N HIS A 66 4.42 -27.65 -6.77
CA HIS A 66 5.68 -27.85 -7.48
C HIS A 66 6.62 -26.65 -7.34
N SER A 67 6.11 -25.43 -7.45
CA SER A 67 6.89 -24.21 -7.29
C SER A 67 7.48 -24.08 -5.88
N TYR A 68 6.70 -24.34 -4.86
CA TYR A 68 7.16 -24.34 -3.46
C TYR A 68 8.22 -25.43 -3.21
N THR A 69 8.00 -26.62 -3.73
CA THR A 69 8.90 -27.76 -3.56
C THR A 69 10.24 -27.53 -4.25
N THR A 70 10.21 -27.04 -5.49
CA THR A 70 11.40 -26.81 -6.32
C THR A 70 12.08 -25.48 -6.09
N ARG A 71 11.41 -24.56 -5.36
CA ARG A 71 11.82 -23.15 -5.19
C ARG A 71 12.06 -22.40 -6.50
N LYS A 72 11.40 -22.80 -7.56
CA LYS A 72 11.45 -22.15 -8.89
C LYS A 72 10.47 -20.99 -9.02
N GLY A 73 10.26 -20.22 -7.95
CA GLY A 73 9.35 -19.11 -7.89
C GLY A 73 7.96 -19.51 -7.39
N TYR A 74 7.19 -18.51 -7.07
CA TYR A 74 5.81 -18.66 -6.62
C TYR A 74 4.87 -18.23 -7.74
N TRP A 75 3.96 -19.11 -8.11
CA TRP A 75 3.10 -18.93 -9.25
C TRP A 75 1.79 -18.28 -8.88
N LYS A 76 1.43 -17.28 -9.66
CA LYS A 76 0.08 -16.78 -9.68
C LYS A 76 -0.66 -17.45 -10.81
N GLY A 77 -1.80 -18.05 -10.56
CA GLY A 77 -2.61 -18.72 -11.57
C GLY A 77 -2.83 -17.87 -12.82
N GLY A 78 -2.47 -18.45 -13.98
CA GLY A 78 -2.24 -17.72 -15.20
C GLY A 78 -3.42 -17.03 -15.82
N THR A 79 -4.58 -17.55 -15.63
CA THR A 79 -5.81 -17.00 -16.24
C THR A 79 -6.54 -16.00 -15.39
N VAL A 80 -6.21 -15.96 -14.10
CA VAL A 80 -6.93 -15.12 -13.21
C VAL A 80 -5.97 -14.06 -12.72
N SER A 81 -6.01 -12.90 -13.33
CA SER A 81 -5.26 -11.70 -12.96
C SER A 81 -5.42 -11.30 -11.48
N VAL A 82 -6.31 -11.95 -10.76
CA VAL A 82 -6.69 -11.67 -9.38
C VAL A 82 -5.88 -12.48 -8.37
N PHE A 83 -5.41 -13.67 -8.69
CA PHE A 83 -4.64 -14.51 -7.78
C PHE A 83 -3.16 -14.17 -7.86
N GLY A 84 -2.75 -13.15 -7.09
CA GLY A 84 -1.36 -12.89 -6.82
C GLY A 84 -0.95 -13.63 -5.57
N TYR A 85 0.23 -14.18 -5.59
CA TYR A 85 0.88 -14.70 -4.42
C TYR A 85 2.31 -14.18 -4.36
N GLY A 86 2.96 -14.48 -3.28
CA GLY A 86 4.25 -13.93 -2.96
C GLY A 86 5.36 -14.20 -3.95
N GLY A 87 6.57 -13.82 -3.59
CA GLY A 87 7.76 -14.00 -4.38
C GLY A 87 7.94 -13.02 -5.53
N GLY A 88 7.06 -12.03 -5.66
CA GLY A 88 7.14 -11.01 -6.72
C GLY A 88 6.92 -11.53 -8.14
N ILE A 89 6.60 -12.79 -8.32
CA ILE A 89 6.35 -13.39 -9.62
C ILE A 89 4.85 -13.40 -9.91
N ILE A 90 4.49 -12.90 -11.07
CA ILE A 90 3.13 -12.93 -11.60
C ILE A 90 3.17 -13.83 -12.83
N PRO A 91 2.91 -15.13 -12.70
CA PRO A 91 2.94 -16.02 -13.83
C PRO A 91 1.77 -15.75 -14.76
N ARG A 92 2.06 -15.86 -16.01
CA ARG A 92 1.08 -15.88 -17.07
C ARG A 92 1.36 -17.13 -17.89
N PHE A 93 0.43 -18.04 -17.81
CA PHE A 93 0.36 -19.17 -18.69
C PHE A 93 -0.67 -18.86 -19.75
N THR A 94 -0.30 -19.06 -20.95
CA THR A 94 -1.19 -18.86 -22.09
C THR A 94 -1.80 -20.18 -22.54
N GLU A 95 -1.50 -21.27 -21.88
CA GLU A 95 -2.14 -22.58 -22.07
C GLU A 95 -3.53 -22.61 -21.41
N LEU A 96 -4.35 -21.62 -21.73
CA LEU A 96 -5.79 -21.70 -21.51
C LEU A 96 -6.35 -22.72 -22.47
N MET A 97 -6.89 -23.80 -21.91
CA MET A 97 -7.61 -24.79 -22.71
C MET A 97 -9.01 -24.27 -22.98
N GLY A 98 -9.39 -24.19 -24.23
CA GLY A 98 -10.75 -23.94 -24.65
C GLY A 98 -11.68 -25.10 -24.26
N THR A 99 -12.97 -24.89 -24.41
CA THR A 99 -13.99 -25.94 -24.18
C THR A 99 -13.83 -27.14 -25.13
N ASP A 100 -13.10 -26.99 -26.21
CA ASP A 100 -12.74 -28.01 -27.19
C ASP A 100 -11.47 -28.80 -26.82
N GLY A 101 -10.88 -28.53 -25.66
CA GLY A 101 -9.66 -29.19 -25.18
C GLY A 101 -8.38 -28.75 -25.87
N LYS A 102 -8.42 -27.68 -26.68
CA LYS A 102 -7.22 -27.12 -27.33
C LYS A 102 -6.73 -25.88 -26.59
N PRO A 103 -5.42 -25.58 -26.65
CA PRO A 103 -4.90 -24.33 -26.13
C PRO A 103 -5.56 -23.13 -26.82
N MET A 104 -6.09 -22.19 -26.05
CA MET A 104 -6.69 -20.96 -26.61
C MET A 104 -5.66 -20.05 -27.28
N PHE A 105 -4.41 -20.14 -26.84
CA PHE A 105 -3.29 -19.33 -27.35
C PHE A 105 -2.06 -20.21 -27.55
N PRO A 106 -2.04 -21.07 -28.56
CA PRO A 106 -0.99 -22.09 -28.76
C PRO A 106 0.40 -21.47 -28.98
N GLU A 107 0.48 -20.24 -29.45
CA GLU A 107 1.73 -19.55 -29.75
C GLU A 107 2.30 -18.76 -28.56
N ALA A 108 1.48 -18.47 -27.57
CA ALA A 108 1.88 -17.70 -26.40
C ALA A 108 2.11 -18.64 -25.22
N LYS A 109 3.33 -19.07 -25.03
CA LYS A 109 3.72 -19.94 -23.93
C LYS A 109 3.79 -19.18 -22.61
N GLU A 110 4.79 -19.38 -21.80
CA GLU A 110 4.98 -18.70 -20.53
C GLU A 110 5.41 -17.25 -20.74
N PHE A 111 4.76 -16.32 -20.04
CA PHE A 111 5.07 -14.90 -20.10
C PHE A 111 5.01 -14.30 -18.70
N HIS A 112 5.94 -14.72 -17.84
CA HIS A 112 5.93 -14.32 -16.44
C HIS A 112 6.41 -12.89 -16.24
N THR A 113 5.86 -12.23 -15.25
CA THR A 113 6.27 -10.89 -14.82
C THR A 113 6.88 -11.00 -13.42
N LEU A 114 8.09 -10.47 -13.25
CA LEU A 114 8.76 -10.40 -11.97
C LEU A 114 8.75 -8.96 -11.46
N ARG A 115 8.60 -8.79 -10.14
CA ARG A 115 8.68 -7.49 -9.47
C ARG A 115 9.92 -7.49 -8.60
N VAL A 116 10.78 -6.51 -8.79
CA VAL A 116 11.97 -6.32 -7.98
C VAL A 116 11.72 -5.23 -6.94
N GLN A 117 12.04 -5.51 -5.67
CA GLN A 117 11.94 -4.55 -4.57
C GLN A 117 12.85 -3.35 -4.85
N PRO A 118 12.34 -2.12 -4.83
CA PRO A 118 13.15 -0.93 -5.02
C PRO A 118 14.01 -0.65 -3.78
N PRO A 119 15.15 0.00 -3.95
CA PRO A 119 15.84 0.63 -2.83
C PRO A 119 15.00 1.75 -2.23
N ALA A 120 15.27 2.09 -0.97
CA ALA A 120 14.58 3.18 -0.27
C ALA A 120 14.64 4.48 -1.08
N GLY A 121 13.49 5.16 -1.19
CA GLY A 121 13.35 6.38 -1.99
C GLY A 121 13.47 6.19 -3.50
N ASN A 122 13.49 4.95 -4.00
CA ASN A 122 13.74 4.62 -5.41
C ASN A 122 15.09 5.14 -5.94
N HIS A 123 16.09 5.23 -5.08
CA HIS A 123 17.41 5.72 -5.46
C HIS A 123 18.25 4.63 -6.13
N TYR A 124 18.23 4.57 -7.44
CA TYR A 124 19.07 3.69 -8.23
C TYR A 124 20.33 4.41 -8.74
N THR A 125 21.45 3.72 -8.69
CA THR A 125 22.63 4.16 -9.46
C THR A 125 22.50 3.71 -10.92
N THR A 126 23.19 4.38 -11.82
CA THR A 126 23.22 3.94 -13.23
C THR A 126 23.82 2.55 -13.38
N LYS A 127 24.74 2.14 -12.50
CA LYS A 127 25.30 0.79 -12.44
C LYS A 127 24.20 -0.24 -12.12
N MET A 128 23.41 0.00 -11.08
CA MET A 128 22.29 -0.86 -10.67
C MET A 128 21.28 -1.06 -11.81
N LEU A 129 20.87 0.03 -12.46
CA LEU A 129 19.94 -0.03 -13.58
C LEU A 129 20.49 -0.81 -14.75
N ARG A 130 21.79 -0.65 -15.08
CA ARG A 130 22.43 -1.45 -16.14
C ARG A 130 22.48 -2.93 -15.76
N GLN A 131 22.91 -3.27 -14.56
CA GLN A 131 22.95 -4.65 -14.08
C GLN A 131 21.58 -5.32 -14.20
N LEU A 132 20.51 -4.68 -13.72
CA LEU A 132 19.13 -5.19 -13.84
C LEU A 132 18.71 -5.33 -15.31
N SER A 133 18.99 -4.35 -16.15
CA SER A 133 18.63 -4.38 -17.57
C SER A 133 19.37 -5.46 -18.33
N ASP A 134 20.66 -5.63 -18.07
CA ASP A 134 21.49 -6.65 -18.75
C ASP A 134 21.09 -8.06 -18.30
N SER A 135 20.81 -8.27 -17.02
CA SER A 135 20.25 -9.53 -16.54
C SER A 135 18.90 -9.83 -17.18
N TRP A 136 18.04 -8.81 -17.33
CA TRP A 136 16.73 -9.03 -17.94
C TRP A 136 16.80 -9.34 -19.45
N LYS A 137 17.73 -8.74 -20.16
CA LYS A 137 17.99 -9.13 -21.57
C LYS A 137 18.42 -10.59 -21.71
N LYS A 138 19.12 -11.11 -20.70
CA LYS A 138 19.60 -12.50 -20.69
C LYS A 138 18.50 -13.50 -20.36
N PHE A 139 17.60 -13.19 -19.44
CA PHE A 139 16.63 -14.12 -18.87
C PHE A 139 15.16 -13.81 -19.20
N GLY A 140 14.90 -12.74 -19.92
CA GLY A 140 13.57 -12.33 -20.27
C GLY A 140 13.47 -11.62 -21.61
N SER A 141 12.32 -11.04 -21.88
CA SER A 141 12.01 -10.38 -23.16
C SER A 141 12.75 -9.05 -23.40
N GLY A 142 13.40 -8.49 -22.38
CA GLY A 142 13.95 -7.14 -22.39
C GLY A 142 12.93 -6.05 -22.04
N LEU A 143 11.64 -6.35 -21.95
CA LEU A 143 10.60 -5.37 -21.62
C LEU A 143 10.58 -5.07 -20.14
N ILE A 144 10.69 -3.79 -19.77
CA ILE A 144 10.74 -3.29 -18.39
C ILE A 144 9.68 -2.21 -18.21
N ALA A 145 8.96 -2.23 -17.08
CA ALA A 145 8.03 -1.18 -16.69
C ALA A 145 8.30 -0.68 -15.27
N PHE A 146 8.32 0.63 -15.08
CA PHE A 146 8.39 1.25 -13.77
C PHE A 146 6.98 1.39 -13.20
N HIS A 147 6.71 0.69 -12.12
CA HIS A 147 5.37 0.64 -11.52
C HIS A 147 5.20 1.71 -10.45
N GLY A 148 4.65 2.85 -10.81
CA GLY A 148 4.58 4.05 -9.97
C GLY A 148 3.89 3.87 -8.61
N GLN A 149 2.86 3.02 -8.51
CA GLN A 149 2.07 2.89 -7.27
C GLN A 149 2.69 1.97 -6.21
N THR A 150 3.60 1.10 -6.59
CA THR A 150 4.30 0.19 -5.69
C THR A 150 5.82 0.35 -5.77
N GLY A 151 6.31 1.29 -6.59
CA GLY A 151 7.72 1.66 -6.73
C GLY A 151 8.61 0.57 -7.33
N ASN A 152 8.13 -0.64 -7.50
CA ASN A 152 8.90 -1.74 -8.02
C ASN A 152 9.15 -1.61 -9.54
N ILE A 153 10.27 -2.14 -9.98
CA ILE A 153 10.49 -2.40 -11.39
C ILE A 153 9.81 -3.73 -11.75
N MET A 154 9.02 -3.72 -12.80
CA MET A 154 8.39 -4.91 -13.35
C MET A 154 9.18 -5.37 -14.57
N PHE A 155 9.66 -6.59 -14.52
CA PHE A 155 10.34 -7.28 -15.60
C PHE A 155 9.33 -8.21 -16.27
N ILE A 156 8.99 -7.93 -17.54
CA ILE A 156 7.80 -8.49 -18.18
C ILE A 156 8.21 -9.46 -19.28
N GLY A 157 7.82 -10.72 -19.13
CA GLY A 157 8.02 -11.76 -20.16
C GLY A 157 9.26 -12.62 -19.93
N SER A 158 9.10 -13.68 -19.13
CA SER A 158 10.10 -14.73 -18.92
C SER A 158 9.42 -16.09 -18.89
N THR A 159 10.21 -17.15 -19.00
CA THR A 159 9.77 -18.53 -18.80
C THR A 159 9.95 -18.97 -17.35
N SER A 160 9.32 -20.08 -16.97
CA SER A 160 9.49 -20.70 -15.66
C SER A 160 10.94 -20.96 -15.31
N GLU A 161 11.69 -21.52 -16.24
CA GLU A 161 13.10 -21.84 -16.07
C GLU A 161 13.95 -20.60 -15.82
N ASN A 162 13.74 -19.56 -16.60
CA ASN A 162 14.52 -18.34 -16.53
C ASN A 162 14.17 -17.47 -15.32
N THR A 163 13.01 -17.63 -14.69
CA THR A 163 12.65 -16.84 -13.50
C THR A 163 13.61 -17.09 -12.34
N GLN A 164 14.01 -18.35 -12.12
CA GLN A 164 14.98 -18.70 -11.07
C GLN A 164 16.36 -18.13 -11.39
N HIS A 165 16.81 -18.28 -12.63
CA HIS A 165 18.10 -17.74 -13.05
C HIS A 165 18.18 -16.22 -12.90
N PHE A 166 17.11 -15.52 -13.26
CA PHE A 166 17.03 -14.08 -13.06
C PHE A 166 17.06 -13.70 -11.57
N PHE A 167 16.32 -14.41 -10.73
CA PHE A 167 16.32 -14.21 -9.29
C PHE A 167 17.72 -14.40 -8.70
N ASP A 168 18.39 -15.49 -9.03
CA ASP A 168 19.74 -15.78 -8.57
C ASP A 168 20.76 -14.71 -9.03
N GLU A 169 20.57 -14.18 -10.20
CA GLU A 169 21.45 -13.13 -10.75
C GLU A 169 21.26 -11.78 -10.02
N ILE A 170 20.00 -11.35 -9.82
CA ILE A 170 19.74 -10.06 -9.13
C ILE A 170 20.13 -10.10 -7.66
N ASN A 171 20.05 -11.27 -7.00
CA ASN A 171 20.51 -11.43 -5.62
C ASN A 171 22.02 -11.16 -5.49
N LYS A 172 22.82 -11.49 -6.50
CA LYS A 172 24.27 -11.17 -6.51
C LYS A 172 24.54 -9.68 -6.49
N TYR A 173 23.58 -8.88 -6.93
CA TYR A 173 23.67 -7.41 -6.93
C TYR A 173 23.01 -6.78 -5.69
N GLY A 174 22.49 -7.60 -4.78
CA GLY A 174 21.81 -7.16 -3.56
C GLY A 174 20.35 -6.77 -3.77
N PHE A 175 19.73 -7.21 -4.87
CA PHE A 175 18.28 -7.03 -5.08
C PHE A 175 17.50 -8.29 -4.70
N ASP A 176 16.27 -8.09 -4.33
CA ASP A 176 15.31 -9.16 -4.06
C ASP A 176 13.98 -8.88 -4.75
N LEU A 177 13.12 -9.89 -4.81
CA LEU A 177 11.78 -9.74 -5.35
C LEU A 177 10.87 -9.04 -4.33
N GLY A 178 9.95 -8.23 -4.84
CA GLY A 178 8.90 -7.61 -4.03
C GLY A 178 7.68 -8.51 -3.88
N GLY A 179 6.67 -8.02 -3.17
CA GLY A 179 5.43 -8.76 -2.93
C GLY A 179 4.42 -8.70 -4.08
N ALA A 180 3.75 -9.80 -4.35
CA ALA A 180 2.64 -9.88 -5.29
C ALA A 180 1.54 -10.82 -4.75
N GLY A 181 0.29 -10.36 -4.68
CA GLY A 181 -0.82 -11.20 -4.21
C GLY A 181 -1.23 -10.97 -2.75
N PRO A 182 -1.77 -11.98 -2.07
CA PRO A 182 -2.22 -11.91 -0.69
C PRO A 182 -1.05 -12.05 0.30
N CYS A 183 -0.17 -11.07 0.25
CA CYS A 183 1.05 -10.99 1.04
C CYS A 183 1.35 -9.54 1.38
N VAL A 184 2.39 -9.29 2.16
CA VAL A 184 2.98 -7.96 2.27
C VAL A 184 3.50 -7.56 0.90
N ARG A 185 3.08 -6.39 0.44
CA ARG A 185 3.45 -5.88 -0.88
C ARG A 185 4.74 -5.09 -0.80
N THR A 186 5.41 -4.97 -1.92
CA THR A 186 6.56 -4.08 -2.09
C THR A 186 6.36 -2.77 -1.34
N ALA A 187 7.21 -2.50 -0.35
CA ALA A 187 7.18 -1.25 0.40
C ALA A 187 7.71 -0.10 -0.45
N MET A 188 7.24 1.09 -0.18
CA MET A 188 7.61 2.28 -0.94
C MET A 188 7.81 3.48 -0.02
N SER A 189 8.85 4.26 -0.29
CA SER A 189 9.09 5.54 0.38
C SER A 189 9.33 6.66 -0.62
N CYS A 190 9.10 7.90 -0.20
CA CYS A 190 9.44 9.07 -1.01
C CYS A 190 10.96 9.27 -1.05
N VAL A 191 11.42 10.22 -1.87
CA VAL A 191 12.85 10.58 -1.96
C VAL A 191 13.41 11.16 -0.66
N GLY A 192 12.58 11.74 0.16
CA GLY A 192 12.80 12.19 1.53
C GLY A 192 14.01 13.06 1.77
N ALA A 193 14.57 12.94 2.95
CA ALA A 193 15.68 13.79 3.43
C ALA A 193 16.93 13.72 2.55
N ALA A 194 17.11 12.67 1.77
CA ALA A 194 18.23 12.57 0.83
C ALA A 194 18.16 13.62 -0.29
N ARG A 195 16.96 14.13 -0.62
CA ARG A 195 16.74 15.05 -1.73
C ARG A 195 15.74 16.18 -1.45
N CYS A 196 14.89 16.02 -0.44
CA CYS A 196 13.79 16.93 -0.14
C CYS A 196 14.01 17.66 1.17
N GLU A 197 14.09 18.98 1.14
CA GLU A 197 14.24 19.85 2.31
C GLU A 197 12.98 19.90 3.21
N GLN A 198 11.85 19.41 2.71
CA GLN A 198 10.57 19.39 3.45
C GLN A 198 10.43 18.15 4.33
N SER A 199 11.36 17.20 4.26
CA SER A 199 11.27 15.97 5.05
C SER A 199 11.34 16.24 6.55
N CYS A 200 10.43 15.60 7.27
CA CYS A 200 10.34 15.66 8.74
C CYS A 200 10.82 14.36 9.41
N ALA A 201 11.16 13.33 8.63
CA ALA A 201 11.58 12.03 9.16
C ALA A 201 12.67 11.40 8.27
N ASN A 202 13.35 10.39 8.79
CA ASN A 202 14.25 9.55 8.00
C ASN A 202 13.46 8.39 7.38
N GLU A 203 12.67 8.68 6.36
CA GLU A 203 11.80 7.72 5.67
C GLU A 203 12.56 6.57 5.02
N GLN A 204 13.82 6.77 4.67
CA GLN A 204 14.65 5.71 4.10
C GLN A 204 15.05 4.67 5.15
N LYS A 205 15.34 5.10 6.39
CA LYS A 205 15.57 4.17 7.50
C LYS A 205 14.29 3.43 7.86
N ILE A 206 13.15 4.12 7.93
CA ILE A 206 11.85 3.49 8.16
C ILE A 206 11.56 2.44 7.08
N HIS A 207 11.74 2.78 5.81
CA HIS A 207 11.55 1.85 4.69
C HIS A 207 12.43 0.60 4.85
N ARG A 208 13.71 0.76 5.15
CA ARG A 208 14.62 -0.38 5.34
C ARG A 208 14.20 -1.26 6.52
N VAL A 209 13.80 -0.67 7.64
CA VAL A 209 13.28 -1.43 8.80
C VAL A 209 12.08 -2.26 8.38
N LEU A 210 11.10 -1.67 7.68
CA LEU A 210 9.93 -2.41 7.22
C LEU A 210 10.27 -3.50 6.20
N VAL A 211 11.12 -3.21 5.20
CA VAL A 211 11.48 -4.20 4.19
C VAL A 211 12.25 -5.35 4.81
N ASN A 212 13.29 -5.08 5.60
CA ASN A 212 14.15 -6.11 6.14
C ASN A 212 13.42 -7.05 7.12
N ASN A 213 12.43 -6.54 7.84
CA ASN A 213 11.68 -7.34 8.80
C ASN A 213 10.49 -8.09 8.19
N PHE A 214 9.96 -7.63 7.05
CA PHE A 214 8.79 -8.23 6.42
C PHE A 214 9.08 -8.81 5.02
N ILE A 215 10.35 -9.06 4.69
CA ILE A 215 10.72 -9.63 3.38
C ILE A 215 10.16 -11.03 3.18
N ASP A 216 10.16 -11.84 4.21
CA ASP A 216 9.58 -13.19 4.16
C ASP A 216 8.07 -13.14 3.93
N ASP A 217 7.38 -12.17 4.54
CA ASP A 217 5.95 -11.95 4.34
C ASP A 217 5.62 -11.39 2.95
N MET A 218 6.60 -10.74 2.29
CA MET A 218 6.47 -10.37 0.87
C MET A 218 6.55 -11.58 -0.04
N HIS A 219 7.29 -12.61 0.35
CA HIS A 219 7.50 -13.82 -0.44
C HIS A 219 6.42 -14.89 -0.19
N ARG A 220 5.70 -14.81 0.92
CA ARG A 220 4.71 -15.82 1.32
C ARG A 220 3.28 -15.31 1.15
N PRO A 221 2.44 -15.99 0.36
CA PRO A 221 1.05 -15.60 0.15
C PRO A 221 0.15 -16.15 1.26
N ALA A 222 0.39 -15.78 2.50
CA ALA A 222 -0.28 -16.32 3.68
C ALA A 222 -1.30 -15.38 4.33
N LEU A 223 -1.48 -14.15 3.81
CA LEU A 223 -2.37 -13.16 4.39
C LEU A 223 -3.80 -13.26 3.83
N PRO A 224 -4.83 -12.75 4.54
CA PRO A 224 -6.21 -12.72 4.04
C PRO A 224 -6.33 -12.04 2.68
N TYR A 225 -5.55 -10.98 2.47
CA TYR A 225 -5.41 -10.28 1.20
C TYR A 225 -4.05 -9.56 1.15
N LYS A 226 -3.89 -8.55 0.27
CA LYS A 226 -2.66 -7.75 0.17
C LYS A 226 -2.55 -6.74 1.30
N PHE A 227 -1.36 -6.60 1.86
CA PHE A 227 -1.01 -5.56 2.82
C PHE A 227 0.06 -4.64 2.24
N LYS A 228 -0.04 -3.34 2.45
CA LYS A 228 0.85 -2.35 1.83
C LYS A 228 1.44 -1.41 2.85
N PHE A 229 2.76 -1.26 2.80
CA PHE A 229 3.50 -0.20 3.48
C PHE A 229 3.78 0.96 2.54
N LYS A 230 3.57 2.19 3.01
CA LYS A 230 4.08 3.40 2.34
C LYS A 230 4.57 4.41 3.35
N VAL A 231 5.68 5.06 3.01
CA VAL A 231 6.36 6.01 3.89
C VAL A 231 6.53 7.34 3.15
N SER A 232 5.93 8.39 3.68
CA SER A 232 6.07 9.78 3.21
C SER A 232 6.83 10.59 4.24
N GLY A 233 7.86 11.31 3.83
CA GLY A 233 8.72 12.08 4.72
C GLY A 233 8.09 13.36 5.29
N CYS A 234 6.92 13.79 4.78
CA CYS A 234 6.18 14.97 5.27
C CYS A 234 4.70 14.90 4.91
N PRO A 235 3.86 15.81 5.46
CA PRO A 235 2.41 15.80 5.21
C PRO A 235 1.96 16.08 3.78
N ASN A 236 2.88 16.42 2.85
CA ASN A 236 2.55 16.45 1.41
C ASN A 236 2.15 15.08 0.86
N ASP A 237 2.50 14.01 1.57
CA ASP A 237 2.15 12.64 1.22
C ASP A 237 2.39 12.29 -0.26
N CYS A 238 3.60 12.56 -0.77
CA CYS A 238 3.97 12.32 -2.17
C CYS A 238 3.79 10.86 -2.60
N MET A 239 3.79 9.92 -1.64
CA MET A 239 3.52 8.51 -1.89
C MET A 239 2.03 8.18 -1.96
N ASN A 240 1.16 9.15 -1.68
CA ASN A 240 -0.27 8.92 -1.55
C ASN A 240 -0.55 7.75 -0.59
N SER A 241 0.14 7.77 0.56
CA SER A 241 0.13 6.68 1.53
C SER A 241 -1.21 6.60 2.25
N ILE A 242 -1.78 7.76 2.60
CA ILE A 242 -3.06 7.85 3.32
C ILE A 242 -4.23 7.17 2.59
N GLN A 243 -4.18 7.15 1.25
CA GLN A 243 -5.22 6.55 0.42
C GLN A 243 -4.83 5.16 -0.13
N ARG A 244 -3.53 4.86 -0.20
CA ARG A 244 -3.02 3.72 -0.97
C ARG A 244 -2.32 2.65 -0.15
N ALA A 245 -2.13 2.87 1.16
CA ALA A 245 -1.48 1.92 2.02
C ALA A 245 -2.38 1.44 3.15
N ASP A 246 -2.24 0.17 3.51
CA ASP A 246 -2.88 -0.37 4.70
C ASP A 246 -2.20 0.18 5.96
N PHE A 247 -0.88 0.33 5.92
CA PHE A 247 -0.08 0.95 6.96
C PHE A 247 0.72 2.11 6.38
N SER A 248 0.43 3.32 6.82
CA SER A 248 1.02 4.56 6.34
C SER A 248 1.86 5.22 7.40
N VAL A 249 3.06 5.65 7.02
CA VAL A 249 3.93 6.46 7.86
C VAL A 249 4.11 7.82 7.20
N ILE A 250 3.76 8.88 7.92
CA ILE A 250 3.86 10.26 7.40
C ILE A 250 4.70 11.09 8.36
N GLY A 251 5.80 11.64 7.87
CA GLY A 251 6.60 12.61 8.61
C GLY A 251 5.78 13.85 8.96
N THR A 252 5.95 14.37 10.15
CA THR A 252 5.25 15.55 10.66
C THR A 252 6.10 16.30 11.69
N TRP A 253 5.55 17.35 12.28
CA TRP A 253 6.14 18.06 13.42
C TRP A 253 5.06 18.37 14.45
N ARG A 254 5.45 18.59 15.70
CA ARG A 254 4.52 18.83 16.81
C ARG A 254 4.45 20.27 17.26
N ASP A 255 5.58 20.94 17.29
CA ASP A 255 5.73 22.33 17.69
C ASP A 255 5.21 23.34 16.63
N ASP A 256 5.49 24.61 16.83
CA ASP A 256 5.03 25.68 15.98
C ASP A 256 5.74 25.71 14.62
N MET A 257 5.00 26.03 13.58
CA MET A 257 5.55 26.28 12.25
C MET A 257 6.48 27.51 12.30
N LYS A 258 7.63 27.41 11.68
CA LYS A 258 8.61 28.52 11.59
C LYS A 258 8.17 29.53 10.55
N VAL A 259 8.19 30.81 10.95
CA VAL A 259 7.91 31.95 10.08
C VAL A 259 9.10 32.89 10.05
N ASN A 260 9.68 33.09 8.87
CA ASN A 260 10.70 34.10 8.65
C ASN A 260 10.04 35.36 8.07
N GLN A 261 9.76 36.34 8.92
CA GLN A 261 9.04 37.56 8.53
C GLN A 261 9.80 38.39 7.47
N LYS A 262 11.12 38.35 7.44
CA LYS A 262 11.91 39.02 6.41
C LYS A 262 11.64 38.41 5.04
N GLU A 263 11.58 37.09 4.96
CA GLU A 263 11.28 36.38 3.72
C GLU A 263 9.79 36.51 3.34
N VAL A 264 8.87 36.64 4.32
CA VAL A 264 7.47 36.96 4.06
C VAL A 264 7.36 38.31 3.33
N LYS A 265 7.97 39.36 3.88
CA LYS A 265 7.98 40.70 3.25
C LYS A 265 8.66 40.70 1.88
N ALA A 266 9.76 39.96 1.73
CA ALA A 266 10.42 39.80 0.43
C ALA A 266 9.52 39.09 -0.60
N PHE A 267 8.78 38.08 -0.19
CA PHE A 267 7.84 37.35 -1.03
C PHE A 267 6.67 38.25 -1.47
N ILE A 268 6.10 39.01 -0.53
CA ILE A 268 5.03 40.00 -0.82
C ILE A 268 5.52 41.03 -1.85
N LYS A 269 6.74 41.56 -1.67
CA LYS A 269 7.34 42.51 -2.63
C LYS A 269 7.48 41.91 -4.02
N SER A 270 7.78 40.61 -4.13
CA SER A 270 7.99 39.94 -5.42
C SER A 270 6.69 39.52 -6.11
N LYS A 271 5.63 39.19 -5.37
CA LYS A 271 4.39 38.61 -5.89
C LYS A 271 3.16 39.52 -5.73
N SER A 272 3.09 40.35 -4.76
CA SER A 272 2.06 41.25 -4.26
C SER A 272 1.33 40.74 -3.01
N ARG A 273 0.85 41.68 -2.21
CA ARG A 273 0.02 41.37 -1.02
C ARG A 273 -1.23 40.61 -1.38
N LYS A 274 -1.90 41.02 -2.46
CA LYS A 274 -3.10 40.34 -2.96
C LYS A 274 -2.82 38.86 -3.28
N TYR A 275 -1.68 38.56 -3.93
CA TYR A 275 -1.30 37.18 -4.24
C TYR A 275 -1.17 36.33 -2.98
N VAL A 276 -0.56 36.86 -1.91
CA VAL A 276 -0.40 36.11 -0.64
C VAL A 276 -1.75 35.87 0.00
N ILE A 277 -2.65 36.86 0.00
CA ILE A 277 -4.01 36.69 0.52
C ILE A 277 -4.74 35.60 -0.26
N ASP A 278 -4.77 35.66 -1.58
CA ASP A 278 -5.56 34.75 -2.42
C ASP A 278 -5.01 33.32 -2.46
N ASN A 279 -3.67 33.15 -2.43
CA ASN A 279 -3.03 31.86 -2.64
C ASN A 279 -2.46 31.20 -1.39
N VAL A 280 -2.32 31.92 -0.29
CA VAL A 280 -1.79 31.40 0.97
C VAL A 280 -2.84 31.50 2.07
N VAL A 281 -3.28 32.70 2.42
CA VAL A 281 -4.18 32.93 3.54
C VAL A 281 -5.56 32.32 3.29
N ASN A 282 -6.20 32.68 2.16
CA ASN A 282 -7.55 32.20 1.81
C ASN A 282 -7.57 30.69 1.44
N ARG A 283 -6.41 30.09 1.15
CA ARG A 283 -6.28 28.67 0.86
C ARG A 283 -6.05 27.82 2.11
N CYS A 284 -5.87 28.45 3.28
CA CYS A 284 -5.73 27.71 4.51
C CYS A 284 -7.07 27.03 4.88
N PRO A 285 -7.12 25.68 4.96
CA PRO A 285 -8.37 24.95 5.18
C PRO A 285 -9.01 25.25 6.55
N THR A 286 -8.19 25.61 7.55
CA THR A 286 -8.61 25.91 8.92
C THR A 286 -8.55 27.40 9.25
N LYS A 287 -8.24 28.25 8.26
CA LYS A 287 -8.07 29.70 8.43
C LYS A 287 -7.05 30.07 9.53
N ALA A 288 -6.03 29.25 9.68
CA ALA A 288 -4.98 29.43 10.67
C ALA A 288 -3.93 30.49 10.29
N LEU A 289 -4.11 31.23 9.20
CA LEU A 289 -3.16 32.25 8.72
C LEU A 289 -3.82 33.62 8.65
N SER A 290 -3.12 34.65 9.13
CA SER A 290 -3.52 36.04 8.96
C SER A 290 -2.34 36.90 8.51
N LEU A 291 -2.59 37.81 7.59
CA LEU A 291 -1.60 38.76 7.08
C LEU A 291 -1.89 40.16 7.62
N ASN A 292 -0.95 40.65 8.44
CA ASN A 292 -1.06 41.94 9.12
C ASN A 292 -0.78 43.11 8.17
N ASP A 293 -1.15 44.34 8.55
CA ASP A 293 -0.99 45.52 7.74
C ASP A 293 0.48 45.90 7.49
N ASP A 294 1.37 45.49 8.37
CA ASP A 294 2.82 45.67 8.24
C ASP A 294 3.51 44.59 7.40
N ASP A 295 2.74 43.76 6.68
CA ASP A 295 3.21 42.63 5.87
C ASP A 295 3.87 41.50 6.68
N THR A 296 3.56 41.37 7.96
CA THR A 296 3.89 40.18 8.74
C THR A 296 2.80 39.13 8.67
N LEU A 297 3.18 37.84 8.74
CA LEU A 297 2.25 36.70 8.70
C LEU A 297 2.18 36.03 10.06
N ASP A 298 0.98 35.93 10.62
CA ASP A 298 0.73 35.20 11.85
C ASP A 298 0.14 33.82 11.53
N VAL A 299 0.47 32.86 12.41
CA VAL A 299 0.02 31.49 12.32
C VAL A 299 -0.62 31.07 13.63
N ASP A 300 -1.87 30.74 13.60
CA ASP A 300 -2.53 30.02 14.69
C ASP A 300 -2.14 28.53 14.64
N ASN A 301 -1.03 28.21 15.31
CA ASN A 301 -0.49 26.84 15.32
C ASN A 301 -1.43 25.81 15.97
N ARG A 302 -2.35 26.25 16.84
CA ARG A 302 -3.35 25.37 17.47
C ARG A 302 -4.36 24.86 16.44
N ASN A 303 -4.78 25.70 15.50
CA ASN A 303 -5.71 25.38 14.44
C ASN A 303 -5.03 24.93 13.14
N CYS A 304 -3.69 24.96 13.07
CA CYS A 304 -2.94 24.52 11.92
C CYS A 304 -2.96 22.98 11.79
N VAL A 305 -3.55 22.47 10.71
CA VAL A 305 -3.60 21.03 10.40
C VAL A 305 -2.36 20.50 9.64
N ARG A 306 -1.31 21.29 9.54
CA ARG A 306 -0.02 20.93 8.94
C ARG A 306 -0.11 20.42 7.50
N CYS A 307 -1.07 20.92 6.71
CA CYS A 307 -1.30 20.47 5.33
C CYS A 307 -0.19 20.85 4.33
N MET A 308 0.82 21.61 4.75
CA MET A 308 1.98 22.06 3.97
C MET A 308 1.68 23.05 2.83
N HIS A 309 0.42 23.41 2.55
CA HIS A 309 0.09 24.26 1.41
C HIS A 309 0.84 25.61 1.44
N CYS A 310 0.77 26.33 2.56
CA CYS A 310 1.46 27.62 2.72
C CYS A 310 2.99 27.48 2.62
N ILE A 311 3.58 26.42 3.19
CA ILE A 311 5.01 26.12 3.12
C ILE A 311 5.44 25.89 1.65
N ASN A 312 4.62 25.16 0.88
CA ASN A 312 4.91 24.88 -0.52
C ASN A 312 4.86 26.13 -1.42
N VAL A 313 4.03 27.11 -1.06
CA VAL A 313 3.96 28.39 -1.78
C VAL A 313 5.09 29.33 -1.38
N MET A 314 5.39 29.42 -0.07
CA MET A 314 6.38 30.36 0.51
C MET A 314 7.58 29.62 1.10
N THR A 315 8.26 28.80 0.30
CA THR A 315 9.28 27.84 0.73
C THR A 315 10.46 28.43 1.47
N LYS A 316 10.79 29.71 1.26
CA LYS A 316 11.85 30.42 2.01
C LYS A 316 11.35 31.02 3.31
N ALA A 317 10.08 31.43 3.33
CA ALA A 317 9.47 32.15 4.44
C ALA A 317 8.90 31.22 5.52
N LEU A 318 8.38 30.06 5.12
CA LEU A 318 7.68 29.14 6.00
C LEU A 318 8.38 27.77 5.99
N LYS A 319 8.55 27.20 7.18
CA LYS A 319 9.17 25.86 7.36
C LYS A 319 8.41 25.07 8.41
N PRO A 320 8.46 23.72 8.35
CA PRO A 320 8.04 22.87 9.48
C PRO A 320 8.75 23.27 10.78
N GLY A 321 8.14 22.97 11.91
CA GLY A 321 8.76 23.10 13.24
C GLY A 321 9.99 22.22 13.40
N ASP A 322 10.65 22.31 14.57
CA ASP A 322 11.85 21.55 14.89
C ASP A 322 11.55 20.22 15.57
N ASP A 323 10.45 20.14 16.32
CA ASP A 323 10.03 18.91 17.00
C ASP A 323 9.40 17.93 15.98
N LYS A 324 10.27 17.38 15.13
CA LYS A 324 9.91 16.49 14.03
C LYS A 324 9.73 15.05 14.49
N GLY A 325 8.86 14.34 13.80
CA GLY A 325 8.54 12.95 14.06
C GLY A 325 7.63 12.39 12.96
N ILE A 326 6.83 11.39 13.30
CA ILE A 326 5.91 10.73 12.37
C ILE A 326 4.50 10.62 12.95
N THR A 327 3.53 10.50 12.07
CA THR A 327 2.17 10.00 12.33
C THR A 327 2.02 8.62 11.70
N LEU A 328 1.42 7.68 12.42
CA LEU A 328 1.03 6.38 11.86
C LEU A 328 -0.46 6.37 11.56
N LEU A 329 -0.82 5.87 10.39
CA LEU A 329 -2.19 5.71 9.94
C LEU A 329 -2.42 4.30 9.41
N ILE A 330 -3.64 3.82 9.54
CA ILE A 330 -4.04 2.47 9.15
C ILE A 330 -5.30 2.47 8.27
N GLY A 331 -5.41 1.51 7.36
CA GLY A 331 -6.66 1.19 6.68
C GLY A 331 -6.89 1.92 5.36
N GLY A 332 -5.90 2.64 4.83
CA GLY A 332 -6.02 3.28 3.53
C GLY A 332 -6.21 2.27 2.40
N LYS A 333 -7.23 2.50 1.56
CA LYS A 333 -7.59 1.61 0.45
C LYS A 333 -8.29 2.37 -0.66
N ARG A 334 -7.91 2.08 -1.88
CA ARG A 334 -8.67 2.52 -3.07
C ARG A 334 -9.02 1.32 -3.94
N THR A 335 -10.31 1.11 -4.18
CA THR A 335 -10.81 0.10 -5.11
C THR A 335 -12.03 0.61 -5.88
N LEU A 336 -12.29 -0.01 -7.03
CA LEU A 336 -13.47 0.31 -7.83
C LEU A 336 -14.78 -0.24 -7.23
N LYS A 337 -14.70 -1.27 -6.37
CA LYS A 337 -15.89 -1.96 -5.83
C LYS A 337 -16.61 -1.16 -4.75
N ILE A 338 -15.86 -0.65 -3.78
CA ILE A 338 -16.41 0.02 -2.60
C ILE A 338 -15.88 1.44 -2.41
N GLY A 339 -15.03 1.88 -3.34
CA GLY A 339 -14.47 3.20 -3.32
C GLY A 339 -13.22 3.37 -2.46
N ASP A 340 -12.99 4.59 -1.99
CA ASP A 340 -11.79 4.96 -1.26
C ASP A 340 -12.06 5.02 0.24
N THR A 341 -11.22 4.34 1.02
CA THR A 341 -11.07 4.60 2.45
C THR A 341 -9.72 5.27 2.68
N PHE A 342 -9.69 6.30 3.52
CA PHE A 342 -8.43 6.92 3.92
C PHE A 342 -7.92 6.30 5.21
N GLY A 343 -6.60 6.33 5.37
CA GLY A 343 -5.98 5.89 6.60
C GLY A 343 -6.48 6.69 7.81
N THR A 344 -6.81 5.98 8.88
CA THR A 344 -7.16 6.56 10.18
C THR A 344 -5.90 6.66 11.03
N VAL A 345 -5.72 7.77 11.74
CA VAL A 345 -4.59 7.96 12.66
C VAL A 345 -4.68 6.98 13.82
N ILE A 346 -3.60 6.23 14.05
CA ILE A 346 -3.46 5.32 15.20
C ILE A 346 -2.37 5.77 16.17
N VAL A 347 -1.37 6.51 15.69
CA VAL A 347 -0.37 7.19 16.51
C VAL A 347 -0.24 8.62 16.01
N PRO A 348 -0.78 9.62 16.72
CA PRO A 348 -0.77 11.01 16.25
C PRO A 348 0.63 11.59 16.06
N PHE A 349 1.52 11.28 16.98
CA PHE A 349 2.91 11.73 16.92
C PHE A 349 3.85 10.75 17.63
N MET A 350 4.95 10.41 16.96
CA MET A 350 6.06 9.64 17.54
C MET A 350 7.39 10.24 17.06
N LYS A 351 8.28 10.52 17.98
CA LYS A 351 9.66 10.90 17.65
C LYS A 351 10.45 9.70 17.12
N LEU A 352 11.50 10.00 16.34
CA LEU A 352 12.40 8.99 15.79
C LEU A 352 13.85 9.44 16.03
N GLU A 353 14.35 9.21 17.21
CA GLU A 353 15.69 9.62 17.64
C GLU A 353 16.61 8.41 17.84
N THR A 354 16.07 7.32 18.35
CA THR A 354 16.81 6.11 18.70
C THR A 354 16.44 4.91 17.81
N ASP A 355 17.20 3.83 17.88
CA ASP A 355 16.89 2.59 17.16
C ASP A 355 15.62 1.92 17.74
N GLU A 356 15.37 2.09 19.02
CA GLU A 356 14.16 1.60 19.70
C GLU A 356 12.88 2.26 19.13
N ASP A 357 12.93 3.52 18.72
CA ASP A 357 11.79 4.19 18.08
C ASP A 357 11.46 3.54 16.75
N TYR A 358 12.47 3.14 15.96
CA TYR A 358 12.27 2.41 14.70
C TYR A 358 11.78 0.98 14.93
N GLU A 359 12.27 0.33 15.99
CA GLU A 359 11.77 -0.98 16.41
C GLU A 359 10.30 -0.90 16.82
N ARG A 360 9.89 0.17 17.48
CA ARG A 360 8.50 0.39 17.83
C ARG A 360 7.58 0.47 16.60
N ILE A 361 8.04 1.08 15.51
CA ILE A 361 7.30 1.05 14.23
C ILE A 361 7.13 -0.39 13.73
N ARG A 362 8.21 -1.18 13.78
CA ARG A 362 8.19 -2.59 13.37
C ARG A 362 7.19 -3.40 14.22
N GLU A 363 7.21 -3.21 15.53
CA GLU A 363 6.30 -3.90 16.45
C GLU A 363 4.84 -3.57 16.15
N ILE A 364 4.50 -2.28 16.01
CA ILE A 364 3.14 -1.87 15.67
C ILE A 364 2.71 -2.44 14.33
N ALA A 365 3.61 -2.48 13.35
CA ALA A 365 3.34 -3.06 12.04
C ALA A 365 3.12 -4.58 12.13
N ALA A 366 3.94 -5.31 12.90
CA ALA A 366 3.79 -6.74 13.13
C ALA A 366 2.48 -7.06 13.84
N ASN A 367 2.20 -6.41 14.97
CA ASN A 367 0.94 -6.58 15.70
C ASN A 367 -0.29 -6.28 14.82
N THR A 368 -0.17 -5.29 13.93
CA THR A 368 -1.23 -4.96 12.96
C THR A 368 -1.46 -6.08 11.97
N ILE A 369 -0.39 -6.65 11.41
CA ILE A 369 -0.48 -7.75 10.43
C ILE A 369 -1.04 -9.00 11.11
N ASP A 370 -0.53 -9.37 12.29
CA ASP A 370 -0.96 -10.54 13.03
C ASP A 370 -2.43 -10.44 13.42
N PHE A 371 -2.83 -9.31 14.01
CA PHE A 371 -4.22 -9.08 14.37
C PHE A 371 -5.16 -9.11 13.16
N TRP A 372 -4.77 -8.49 12.05
CA TRP A 372 -5.55 -8.55 10.83
C TRP A 372 -5.60 -9.95 10.22
N ALA A 373 -4.49 -10.66 10.25
CA ALA A 373 -4.43 -12.02 9.75
C ALA A 373 -5.34 -12.97 10.55
N GLU A 374 -5.42 -12.79 11.88
CA GLU A 374 -6.32 -13.57 12.75
C GLU A 374 -7.80 -13.20 12.62
N ASN A 375 -8.11 -11.92 12.38
CA ASN A 375 -9.48 -11.40 12.42
C ASN A 375 -10.04 -11.04 11.05
N GLY A 376 -9.19 -10.91 10.03
CA GLY A 376 -9.58 -10.61 8.66
C GLY A 376 -10.33 -11.75 7.99
N LEU A 377 -11.28 -11.42 7.14
CA LEU A 377 -11.99 -12.38 6.29
C LEU A 377 -11.22 -12.56 4.97
N GLU A 378 -11.51 -13.63 4.25
CA GLU A 378 -10.91 -13.86 2.93
C GLU A 378 -11.18 -12.67 1.99
N HIS A 379 -10.13 -12.15 1.36
CA HIS A 379 -10.15 -10.95 0.50
C HIS A 379 -10.55 -9.63 1.20
N GLU A 380 -10.60 -9.61 2.53
CA GLU A 380 -10.87 -8.39 3.30
C GLU A 380 -9.55 -7.63 3.55
N ARG A 381 -9.54 -6.33 3.22
CA ARG A 381 -8.43 -5.45 3.55
C ARG A 381 -8.45 -5.05 5.01
N CYS A 382 -7.29 -4.70 5.56
CA CYS A 382 -7.14 -4.29 6.95
C CYS A 382 -8.12 -3.16 7.34
N GLY A 383 -8.28 -2.14 6.50
CA GLY A 383 -9.25 -1.06 6.75
C GLY A 383 -10.71 -1.52 6.75
N GLU A 384 -11.07 -2.49 5.90
CA GLU A 384 -12.42 -3.07 5.88
C GLU A 384 -12.71 -3.87 7.15
N MET A 385 -11.70 -4.61 7.64
CA MET A 385 -11.80 -5.29 8.92
C MET A 385 -12.02 -4.30 10.07
N ILE A 386 -11.26 -3.20 10.10
CA ILE A 386 -11.39 -2.16 11.14
C ILE A 386 -12.79 -1.55 11.11
N GLU A 387 -13.36 -1.27 9.95
CA GLU A 387 -14.74 -0.81 9.82
C GLU A 387 -15.75 -1.83 10.38
N ARG A 388 -15.50 -3.11 10.17
CA ARG A 388 -16.37 -4.20 10.64
C ARG A 388 -16.30 -4.45 12.14
N ILE A 389 -15.09 -4.44 12.72
CA ILE A 389 -14.89 -4.77 14.14
C ILE A 389 -14.85 -3.56 15.06
N GLY A 390 -14.66 -2.37 14.51
CA GLY A 390 -14.50 -1.12 15.23
C GLY A 390 -13.05 -0.76 15.54
N LEU A 391 -12.74 0.54 15.51
CA LEU A 391 -11.38 1.06 15.75
C LEU A 391 -10.86 0.74 17.16
N VAL A 392 -11.73 0.84 18.19
CA VAL A 392 -11.34 0.55 19.58
C VAL A 392 -10.86 -0.88 19.74
N ASN A 393 -11.65 -1.85 19.29
CA ASN A 393 -11.26 -3.28 19.34
C ASN A 393 -9.97 -3.56 18.58
N PHE A 394 -9.75 -2.84 17.49
CA PHE A 394 -8.51 -2.95 16.73
C PHE A 394 -7.31 -2.40 17.51
N LEU A 395 -7.41 -1.18 18.07
CA LEU A 395 -6.32 -0.54 18.82
C LEU A 395 -5.92 -1.38 20.04
N GLU A 396 -6.90 -1.82 20.82
CA GLU A 396 -6.68 -2.72 21.97
C GLU A 396 -6.05 -4.03 21.52
N GLY A 397 -6.51 -4.59 20.39
CA GLY A 397 -5.99 -5.84 19.83
C GLY A 397 -4.54 -5.79 19.37
N ILE A 398 -4.05 -4.62 18.97
CA ILE A 398 -2.64 -4.41 18.59
C ILE A 398 -1.79 -3.81 19.73
N GLY A 399 -2.37 -3.63 20.91
CA GLY A 399 -1.68 -3.13 22.11
C GLY A 399 -1.41 -1.63 22.09
N LEU A 400 -2.26 -0.85 21.43
CA LEU A 400 -2.23 0.61 21.48
C LEU A 400 -3.33 1.16 22.38
N GLU A 401 -2.99 2.22 23.14
CA GLU A 401 -3.97 2.98 23.92
C GLU A 401 -4.94 3.70 22.99
N VAL A 402 -6.19 3.73 23.43
CA VAL A 402 -7.27 4.41 22.72
C VAL A 402 -7.31 5.88 23.15
N ASP A 403 -6.96 6.79 22.24
CA ASP A 403 -7.15 8.23 22.47
C ASP A 403 -8.62 8.62 22.21
N PRO A 404 -9.32 9.23 23.19
CA PRO A 404 -10.71 9.67 23.02
C PRO A 404 -10.92 10.61 21.82
N ASN A 405 -9.92 11.39 21.45
CA ASN A 405 -9.99 12.27 20.27
C ASN A 405 -10.00 11.51 18.93
N MET A 406 -9.50 10.29 18.89
CA MET A 406 -9.57 9.43 17.70
C MET A 406 -10.96 8.84 17.49
N ILE A 407 -11.76 8.71 18.57
CA ILE A 407 -13.03 8.00 18.56
C ILE A 407 -14.21 8.98 18.41
N ASN A 408 -14.11 10.19 18.95
CA ASN A 408 -15.19 11.18 18.93
C ASN A 408 -15.67 11.55 17.51
N HIS A 409 -14.79 11.39 16.52
CA HIS A 409 -15.10 11.63 15.11
C HIS A 409 -14.51 10.49 14.26
N PRO A 410 -14.99 9.25 14.42
CA PRO A 410 -14.47 8.12 13.67
C PRO A 410 -14.68 8.36 12.19
N ARG A 411 -13.60 8.22 11.42
CA ARG A 411 -13.66 8.33 9.98
C ARG A 411 -14.03 6.96 9.43
N THR A 412 -15.29 6.80 9.08
CA THR A 412 -15.83 5.51 8.64
C THR A 412 -15.66 5.29 7.14
N SER A 413 -15.69 6.33 6.32
CA SER A 413 -15.58 6.21 4.86
C SER A 413 -15.15 7.54 4.23
N SER A 414 -14.35 7.46 3.17
CA SER A 414 -14.02 8.62 2.32
C SER A 414 -15.21 9.08 1.46
N TYR A 415 -16.25 8.28 1.40
CA TYR A 415 -17.53 8.64 0.84
C TYR A 415 -18.52 9.15 1.88
N VAL A 416 -18.06 9.69 2.98
CA VAL A 416 -18.94 10.56 3.76
C VAL A 416 -19.35 11.68 2.82
N ARG A 417 -20.50 11.50 2.20
CA ARG A 417 -21.22 12.59 1.58
C ARG A 417 -21.57 13.54 2.72
N LEU A 418 -20.87 14.64 2.79
CA LEU A 418 -21.36 15.77 3.56
C LEU A 418 -22.67 16.19 2.88
N ASP A 419 -23.69 16.52 3.67
CA ASP A 419 -24.97 17.01 3.14
C ASP A 419 -24.78 18.15 2.11
N GLU A 420 -23.71 18.92 2.27
CA GLU A 420 -23.24 19.92 1.31
C GLU A 420 -22.92 19.37 -0.08
N TRP A 421 -22.45 18.10 -0.19
CA TRP A 421 -22.15 17.49 -1.47
C TRP A 421 -23.41 17.10 -2.25
N ASP A 422 -24.45 16.68 -1.57
CA ASP A 422 -25.73 16.41 -2.23
C ASP A 422 -26.39 17.73 -2.69
N GLN A 423 -26.26 18.80 -1.92
CA GLN A 423 -26.67 20.15 -2.33
C GLN A 423 -25.88 20.64 -3.54
N GLU A 424 -24.56 20.45 -3.58
CA GLU A 424 -23.74 20.81 -4.74
C GLU A 424 -24.07 19.93 -5.96
N ALA A 425 -24.31 18.65 -5.78
CA ALA A 425 -24.72 17.76 -6.87
C ALA A 425 -26.07 18.15 -7.46
N GLU A 426 -27.02 18.61 -6.63
CA GLU A 426 -28.29 19.13 -7.09
C GLU A 426 -28.15 20.47 -7.83
N LYS A 427 -27.31 21.37 -7.32
CA LYS A 427 -26.99 22.62 -8.05
C LYS A 427 -26.39 22.34 -9.45
N TRP A 428 -25.54 21.33 -9.56
CA TRP A 428 -24.97 20.90 -10.84
C TRP A 428 -25.99 20.29 -11.79
N LYS A 429 -26.93 19.48 -11.28
CA LYS A 429 -28.03 18.92 -12.07
C LYS A 429 -28.92 20.03 -12.62
N ASN A 430 -29.28 20.98 -11.77
CA ASN A 430 -30.14 22.11 -12.15
C ASN A 430 -29.46 23.02 -13.17
N ARG A 431 -28.15 23.28 -13.08
CA ARG A 431 -27.39 24.01 -14.08
C ARG A 431 -27.36 23.31 -15.45
N LYS A 432 -27.21 21.98 -15.47
CA LYS A 432 -27.25 21.22 -16.73
C LYS A 432 -28.64 21.23 -17.37
N GLN A 433 -29.70 21.20 -16.59
CA GLN A 433 -31.08 21.30 -17.13
C GLN A 433 -31.37 22.70 -17.67
N GLN A 434 -30.88 23.77 -17.03
CA GLN A 434 -31.01 25.14 -17.52
C GLN A 434 -30.16 25.45 -18.77
N ALA A 435 -29.06 24.73 -18.99
CA ALA A 435 -28.20 24.89 -20.18
C ALA A 435 -28.65 24.01 -21.37
N ALA A 436 -29.60 23.11 -21.18
CA ALA A 436 -30.13 22.21 -22.20
C ALA A 436 -31.55 22.59 -22.69
N GLY A 437 -32.15 23.63 -22.14
CA GLY A 437 -33.39 24.29 -22.59
C GLY A 437 -33.12 25.70 -23.08
#